data_9cace0f381b53446d17764784a40106f
#
_entry.id   9cace0f381b53446d17764784a40106f
#
_cell.length_a   1.000
_cell.length_b   1.000
_cell.length_c   1.000
_cell.angle_alpha   90.00
_cell.angle_beta   90.00
_cell.angle_gamma   90.00
#
_symmetry.space_group_name_H-M   'P 1'
#
loop_
_entity.id
_entity.type
_entity.pdbx_description
1 polymer ?
#
loop_
_entity_poly.entity_id
_entity_poly.type
_entity_poly.pdbx_seq_one_letter_code
_entity_poly.pdbx_strand_id
1 'polypeptide(L)'
;MISKRFYVIGMTIFFVIYVMLMLRQPNITFKDGDILFQDLDCGPPCEAIEAVTQGYNGSQLSHCAIISKAGTSLRNTIVTEAIGENVSKITLEEFLNRSNKVLVGRLKKEHSKLIPIALQHIEDNLVGKPYDFIFDITDDTYYCSEIIYEGLQSADINQEIMQLYPMTFNEPGTNTPFVHWVEYYEELNHEIPEGKLGLNPGGMSRSKDIDIVYVFDKPSGMK
;
A
#
# COMPACT_ATOMS: atom_id res chain seq x y z
N MET A 1 -7.48 22.09 49.62
CA MET A 1 -8.35 20.90 49.63
C MET A 1 -9.06 20.82 48.27
N ILE A 2 -8.50 20.06 47.34
CA ILE A 2 -9.11 19.89 46.01
C ILE A 2 -10.39 19.07 46.20
N SER A 3 -11.53 19.60 45.81
CA SER A 3 -12.83 19.03 46.03
C SER A 3 -12.94 17.64 45.38
N LYS A 4 -13.53 16.65 46.06
CA LYS A 4 -13.82 15.31 45.53
C LYS A 4 -14.51 15.32 44.14
N ARG A 5 -15.26 16.42 43.85
CA ARG A 5 -15.91 16.64 42.54
C ARG A 5 -14.89 16.77 41.39
N PHE A 6 -13.76 17.45 41.57
CA PHE A 6 -12.72 17.56 40.53
C PHE A 6 -12.03 16.25 40.23
N TYR A 7 -11.84 15.40 41.25
CA TYR A 7 -11.29 14.05 41.05
C TYR A 7 -12.21 13.15 40.25
N VAL A 8 -13.52 13.18 40.53
CA VAL A 8 -14.50 12.37 39.82
C VAL A 8 -14.61 12.83 38.35
N ILE A 9 -14.66 14.15 38.09
CA ILE A 9 -14.72 14.69 36.74
C ILE A 9 -13.44 14.31 35.94
N GLY A 10 -12.27 14.44 36.56
CA GLY A 10 -10.98 14.04 35.93
C GLY A 10 -10.94 12.56 35.56
N MET A 11 -11.36 11.66 36.44
CA MET A 11 -11.44 10.23 36.18
C MET A 11 -12.46 9.89 35.08
N THR A 12 -13.60 10.57 35.04
CA THR A 12 -14.62 10.35 34.00
C THR A 12 -14.12 10.77 32.64
N ILE A 13 -13.45 11.93 32.53
CA ILE A 13 -12.84 12.39 31.28
C ILE A 13 -11.74 11.43 30.83
N PHE A 14 -10.87 10.99 31.75
CA PHE A 14 -9.81 10.02 31.43
C PHE A 14 -10.38 8.69 30.95
N PHE A 15 -11.43 8.20 31.60
CA PHE A 15 -12.11 6.97 31.20
C PHE A 15 -12.77 7.10 29.82
N VAL A 16 -13.46 8.23 29.54
CA VAL A 16 -14.07 8.49 28.23
C VAL A 16 -13.00 8.55 27.14
N ILE A 17 -11.89 9.25 27.37
CA ILE A 17 -10.77 9.31 26.42
C ILE A 17 -10.16 7.92 26.19
N TYR A 18 -9.95 7.15 27.27
CA TYR A 18 -9.43 5.79 27.19
C TYR A 18 -10.38 4.88 26.39
N VAL A 19 -11.68 4.93 26.64
CA VAL A 19 -12.68 4.17 25.87
C VAL A 19 -12.71 4.61 24.40
N MET A 20 -12.65 5.92 24.11
CA MET A 20 -12.56 6.42 22.73
C MET A 20 -11.29 5.97 22.02
N LEU A 21 -10.15 5.92 22.71
CA LEU A 21 -8.90 5.40 22.15
C LEU A 21 -8.97 3.88 21.90
N MET A 22 -9.60 3.12 22.80
CA MET A 22 -9.82 1.69 22.63
C MET A 22 -10.79 1.35 21.49
N LEU A 23 -11.83 2.18 21.30
CA LEU A 23 -12.79 2.01 20.18
C LEU A 23 -12.19 2.34 18.81
N ARG A 24 -11.05 3.01 18.75
CA ARG A 24 -10.32 3.32 17.50
C ARG A 24 -9.34 2.24 17.06
N GLN A 25 -9.08 1.23 17.91
CA GLN A 25 -8.18 0.14 17.50
C GLN A 25 -8.89 -0.77 16.50
N PRO A 26 -8.27 -1.06 15.35
CA PRO A 26 -8.86 -1.99 14.40
C PRO A 26 -8.96 -3.38 15.00
N ASN A 27 -10.05 -4.08 14.72
CA ASN A 27 -10.26 -5.46 15.19
C ASN A 27 -9.53 -6.46 14.31
N ILE A 28 -8.22 -6.26 14.16
CA ILE A 28 -7.33 -7.14 13.41
C ILE A 28 -6.01 -7.30 14.17
N THR A 29 -5.42 -8.48 14.09
CA THR A 29 -4.02 -8.70 14.45
C THR A 29 -3.18 -8.63 13.18
N PHE A 30 -2.40 -7.55 13.04
CA PHE A 30 -1.45 -7.38 11.95
C PHE A 30 -0.34 -8.42 12.03
N LYS A 31 0.20 -8.75 10.87
CA LYS A 31 1.36 -9.64 10.73
C LYS A 31 2.42 -8.99 9.86
N ASP A 32 3.65 -9.37 10.09
CA ASP A 32 4.73 -9.07 9.16
C ASP A 32 4.36 -9.61 7.78
N GLY A 33 4.57 -8.79 6.74
CA GLY A 33 4.21 -9.13 5.38
C GLY A 33 2.75 -8.87 5.00
N ASP A 34 1.89 -8.32 5.88
CA ASP A 34 0.58 -7.84 5.46
C ASP A 34 0.76 -6.69 4.47
N ILE A 35 0.05 -6.74 3.36
CA ILE A 35 0.10 -5.74 2.29
C ILE A 35 -1.08 -4.79 2.48
N LEU A 36 -0.80 -3.50 2.43
CA LEU A 36 -1.79 -2.43 2.55
C LEU A 36 -2.08 -1.89 1.16
N PHE A 37 -3.33 -1.94 0.73
CA PHE A 37 -3.80 -1.36 -0.53
C PHE A 37 -4.64 -0.14 -0.21
N GLN A 38 -4.24 1.04 -0.67
CA GLN A 38 -4.84 2.32 -0.31
C GLN A 38 -5.47 3.00 -1.52
N ASP A 39 -6.70 3.46 -1.35
CA ASP A 39 -7.36 4.46 -2.20
C ASP A 39 -6.87 5.82 -1.69
N LEU A 40 -5.89 6.38 -2.40
CA LEU A 40 -5.25 7.65 -2.06
C LEU A 40 -5.72 8.73 -3.03
N ASP A 41 -6.46 9.69 -2.53
CA ASP A 41 -6.96 10.83 -3.32
C ASP A 41 -5.83 11.83 -3.60
N CYS A 42 -4.96 11.54 -4.56
CA CYS A 42 -3.82 12.39 -4.94
C CYS A 42 -4.07 13.20 -6.23
N GLY A 43 -5.32 13.26 -6.70
CA GLY A 43 -5.70 13.92 -7.94
C GLY A 43 -5.40 13.09 -9.19
N PRO A 44 -5.10 13.73 -10.34
CA PRO A 44 -5.03 13.07 -11.65
C PRO A 44 -4.14 11.82 -11.72
N PRO A 45 -2.96 11.75 -11.06
CA PRO A 45 -2.16 10.52 -11.05
C PRO A 45 -2.90 9.33 -10.46
N CYS A 46 -3.54 9.52 -9.29
CA CYS A 46 -4.28 8.46 -8.63
C CYS A 46 -5.49 8.04 -9.46
N GLU A 47 -6.25 8.99 -9.98
CA GLU A 47 -7.41 8.73 -10.85
C GLU A 47 -7.03 7.90 -12.08
N ALA A 48 -5.91 8.21 -12.72
CA ALA A 48 -5.42 7.50 -13.89
C ALA A 48 -4.97 6.06 -13.56
N ILE A 49 -4.29 5.85 -12.43
CA ILE A 49 -3.92 4.50 -11.96
C ILE A 49 -5.18 3.65 -11.68
N GLU A 50 -6.16 4.24 -11.00
CA GLU A 50 -7.40 3.57 -10.60
C GLU A 50 -8.31 3.23 -11.78
N ALA A 51 -8.32 4.09 -12.81
CA ALA A 51 -9.16 3.92 -14.00
C ALA A 51 -8.74 2.72 -14.86
N VAL A 52 -7.44 2.42 -14.93
CA VAL A 52 -6.91 1.34 -15.80
C VAL A 52 -7.01 -0.03 -15.14
N THR A 53 -7.12 -0.12 -13.81
CA THR A 53 -7.14 -1.41 -13.14
C THR A 53 -8.05 -1.40 -11.91
N GLN A 54 -9.17 -2.09 -11.99
CA GLN A 54 -10.01 -2.33 -10.83
C GLN A 54 -9.30 -3.24 -9.83
N GLY A 55 -9.37 -2.89 -8.56
CA GLY A 55 -8.90 -3.70 -7.46
C GLY A 55 -9.92 -4.77 -7.01
N TYR A 56 -9.64 -5.36 -5.85
CA TYR A 56 -10.49 -6.35 -5.19
C TYR A 56 -11.92 -5.82 -5.02
N ASN A 57 -12.92 -6.62 -5.45
CA ASN A 57 -14.34 -6.27 -5.44
C ASN A 57 -14.68 -4.92 -6.10
N GLY A 58 -13.91 -4.52 -7.12
CA GLY A 58 -14.13 -3.28 -7.85
C GLY A 58 -13.57 -2.04 -7.17
N SER A 59 -12.76 -2.19 -6.11
CA SER A 59 -12.13 -1.07 -5.41
C SER A 59 -11.18 -0.29 -6.32
N GLN A 60 -11.13 1.02 -6.10
CA GLN A 60 -10.14 1.93 -6.67
C GLN A 60 -8.94 1.99 -5.72
N LEU A 61 -7.75 1.67 -6.22
CA LEU A 61 -6.54 1.55 -5.42
C LEU A 61 -5.38 2.16 -6.19
N SER A 62 -4.77 3.18 -5.63
CA SER A 62 -3.69 3.95 -6.26
C SER A 62 -2.34 3.78 -5.58
N HIS A 63 -2.31 3.24 -4.35
CA HIS A 63 -1.08 3.05 -3.60
C HIS A 63 -1.07 1.71 -2.86
N CYS A 64 0.12 1.19 -2.58
CA CYS A 64 0.29 0.05 -1.70
C CYS A 64 1.61 0.11 -0.92
N ALA A 65 1.64 -0.64 0.17
CA ALA A 65 2.76 -0.73 1.09
C ALA A 65 2.77 -2.10 1.77
N ILE A 66 3.84 -2.43 2.47
CA ILE A 66 3.97 -3.70 3.21
C ILE A 66 4.27 -3.43 4.69
N ILE A 67 3.61 -4.17 5.59
CA ILE A 67 3.97 -4.14 7.01
C ILE A 67 5.30 -4.88 7.18
N SER A 68 6.36 -4.12 7.42
CA SER A 68 7.69 -4.67 7.65
C SER A 68 7.89 -5.13 9.09
N LYS A 69 7.13 -4.57 10.04
CA LYS A 69 7.13 -5.01 11.44
C LYS A 69 5.76 -4.78 12.06
N ALA A 70 5.06 -5.85 12.36
CA ALA A 70 3.79 -5.82 13.08
C ALA A 70 3.99 -5.46 14.55
N GLY A 71 3.16 -4.57 15.05
CA GLY A 71 3.13 -4.14 16.44
C GLY A 71 1.77 -4.36 17.08
N THR A 72 1.64 -4.00 18.34
CA THR A 72 0.40 -4.09 19.12
C THR A 72 -0.50 -2.86 18.97
N SER A 73 -0.06 -1.85 18.23
CA SER A 73 -0.80 -0.62 17.96
C SER A 73 -0.41 -0.04 16.62
N LEU A 74 -1.20 0.90 16.10
CA LEU A 74 -0.89 1.60 14.84
C LEU A 74 0.46 2.32 14.89
N ARG A 75 0.85 2.87 16.05
CA ARG A 75 2.11 3.58 16.26
C ARG A 75 3.33 2.67 16.32
N ASN A 76 3.15 1.42 16.69
CA ASN A 76 4.24 0.44 16.84
C ASN A 76 4.33 -0.51 15.63
N THR A 77 3.38 -0.42 14.72
CA THR A 77 3.38 -1.17 13.46
C THR A 77 4.12 -0.34 12.41
N ILE A 78 5.17 -0.90 11.84
CA ILE A 78 6.02 -0.23 10.83
C ILE A 78 5.64 -0.72 9.45
N VAL A 79 5.48 0.23 8.55
CA VAL A 79 5.14 0.06 7.14
C VAL A 79 6.33 0.51 6.31
N THR A 80 6.68 -0.27 5.29
CA THR A 80 7.64 0.12 4.26
C THR A 80 6.89 0.39 2.96
N GLU A 81 7.18 1.52 2.34
CA GLU A 81 6.54 1.98 1.11
C GLU A 81 7.51 2.74 0.22
N ALA A 82 7.25 2.76 -1.08
CA ALA A 82 7.87 3.69 -2.02
C ALA A 82 6.85 4.78 -2.37
N ILE A 83 7.14 6.01 -1.99
CA ILE A 83 6.32 7.20 -2.27
C ILE A 83 7.17 8.47 -2.18
N GLY A 84 6.85 9.49 -2.97
CA GLY A 84 7.58 10.76 -2.97
C GLY A 84 8.99 10.59 -3.50
N GLU A 85 10.01 10.67 -2.63
CA GLU A 85 11.41 10.67 -3.08
C GLU A 85 12.07 9.29 -3.06
N ASN A 86 11.63 8.40 -2.14
CA ASN A 86 12.35 7.14 -1.92
C ASN A 86 11.50 6.05 -1.26
N VAL A 87 12.09 4.87 -1.12
CA VAL A 87 11.59 3.78 -0.28
C VAL A 87 11.88 4.11 1.17
N SER A 88 10.85 4.24 1.99
CA SER A 88 10.96 4.69 3.38
C SER A 88 10.09 3.87 4.34
N LYS A 89 10.35 4.05 5.63
CA LYS A 89 9.57 3.41 6.71
C LYS A 89 8.82 4.47 7.51
N ILE A 90 7.55 4.21 7.73
CA ILE A 90 6.66 5.04 8.53
C ILE A 90 5.85 4.17 9.49
N THR A 91 5.12 4.78 10.41
CA THR A 91 4.14 4.06 11.22
C THR A 91 2.85 3.81 10.44
N LEU A 92 2.12 2.75 10.80
CA LEU A 92 0.80 2.51 10.23
C LEU A 92 -0.19 3.67 10.55
N GLU A 93 -0.01 4.37 11.67
CA GLU A 93 -0.78 5.57 11.99
C GLU A 93 -0.54 6.68 10.94
N GLU A 94 0.72 6.94 10.58
CA GLU A 94 1.08 7.92 9.53
C GLU A 94 0.54 7.50 8.16
N PHE A 95 0.64 6.21 7.81
CA PHE A 95 0.06 5.68 6.57
C PHE A 95 -1.45 5.93 6.49
N LEU A 96 -2.20 5.59 7.54
CA LEU A 96 -3.65 5.76 7.60
C LEU A 96 -4.09 7.23 7.69
N ASN A 97 -3.24 8.14 8.16
CA ASN A 97 -3.55 9.56 8.19
C ASN A 97 -3.70 10.19 6.81
N ARG A 98 -3.13 9.59 5.76
CA ARG A 98 -3.31 10.04 4.37
C ARG A 98 -4.67 9.62 3.80
N SER A 99 -5.09 8.39 4.06
CA SER A 99 -6.41 7.86 3.74
C SER A 99 -6.69 6.61 4.57
N ASN A 100 -7.88 6.52 5.15
CA ASN A 100 -8.36 5.32 5.84
C ASN A 100 -9.03 4.30 4.90
N LYS A 101 -9.19 4.61 3.62
CA LYS A 101 -9.73 3.72 2.60
C LYS A 101 -8.67 2.67 2.25
N VAL A 102 -8.53 1.67 3.10
CA VAL A 102 -7.43 0.69 3.03
C VAL A 102 -7.94 -0.73 3.15
N LEU A 103 -7.50 -1.60 2.24
CA LEU A 103 -7.62 -3.05 2.34
C LEU A 103 -6.32 -3.63 2.91
N VAL A 104 -6.43 -4.62 3.78
CA VAL A 104 -5.28 -5.39 4.25
C VAL A 104 -5.29 -6.73 3.54
N GLY A 105 -4.31 -6.95 2.69
CA GLY A 105 -4.03 -8.23 2.04
C GLY A 105 -3.02 -9.03 2.84
N ARG A 106 -3.15 -10.33 2.79
CA ARG A 106 -2.21 -11.26 3.42
C ARG A 106 -1.89 -12.39 2.47
N LEU A 107 -0.61 -12.71 2.30
CA LEU A 107 -0.23 -13.89 1.54
C LEU A 107 -0.87 -15.14 2.13
N LYS A 108 -1.34 -16.03 1.27
CA LYS A 108 -1.88 -17.32 1.67
C LYS A 108 -0.87 -18.12 2.48
N LYS A 109 -1.37 -18.97 3.34
CA LYS A 109 -0.57 -19.71 4.32
C LYS A 109 0.58 -20.51 3.68
N GLU A 110 0.36 -21.08 2.50
CA GLU A 110 1.37 -21.83 1.74
C GLU A 110 2.60 -21.00 1.36
N HIS A 111 2.43 -19.68 1.23
CA HIS A 111 3.49 -18.73 0.88
C HIS A 111 4.10 -18.01 2.10
N SER A 112 3.60 -18.27 3.31
CA SER A 112 4.01 -17.53 4.52
C SER A 112 5.51 -17.64 4.85
N LYS A 113 6.16 -18.72 4.41
CA LYS A 113 7.61 -18.92 4.60
C LYS A 113 8.48 -17.94 3.80
N LEU A 114 7.91 -17.29 2.77
CA LEU A 114 8.62 -16.32 1.94
C LEU A 114 8.74 -14.96 2.64
N ILE A 115 7.81 -14.64 3.54
CA ILE A 115 7.73 -13.32 4.19
C ILE A 115 9.03 -12.88 4.87
N PRO A 116 9.67 -13.69 5.73
CA PRO A 116 10.90 -13.24 6.40
C PRO A 116 12.04 -12.93 5.41
N ILE A 117 12.15 -13.70 4.32
CA ILE A 117 13.19 -13.51 3.30
C ILE A 117 12.88 -12.24 2.50
N ALA A 118 11.62 -12.07 2.07
CA ALA A 118 11.16 -10.90 1.34
C ALA A 118 11.39 -9.60 2.14
N LEU A 119 11.00 -9.58 3.41
CA LEU A 119 11.18 -8.41 4.27
C LEU A 119 12.65 -8.10 4.54
N GLN A 120 13.49 -9.12 4.70
CA GLN A 120 14.93 -8.93 4.85
C GLN A 120 15.54 -8.34 3.58
N HIS A 121 15.13 -8.82 2.40
CA HIS A 121 15.57 -8.27 1.11
C HIS A 121 15.18 -6.80 0.97
N ILE A 122 13.90 -6.46 1.26
CA ILE A 122 13.42 -5.07 1.22
C ILE A 122 14.24 -4.19 2.15
N GLU A 123 14.48 -4.64 3.39
CA GLU A 123 15.25 -3.88 4.38
C GLU A 123 16.68 -3.62 3.94
N ASP A 124 17.38 -4.64 3.44
CA ASP A 124 18.81 -4.57 3.16
C ASP A 124 19.13 -3.90 1.83
N ASN A 125 18.22 -4.00 0.84
CA ASN A 125 18.51 -3.63 -0.54
C ASN A 125 17.63 -2.52 -1.09
N LEU A 126 16.40 -2.33 -0.59
CA LEU A 126 15.46 -1.39 -1.18
C LEU A 126 15.22 -0.14 -0.34
N VAL A 127 15.25 -0.23 0.99
CA VAL A 127 15.07 0.94 1.87
C VAL A 127 16.15 2.00 1.57
N GLY A 128 15.69 3.24 1.31
CA GLY A 128 16.54 4.36 0.94
C GLY A 128 16.79 4.50 -0.56
N LYS A 129 16.38 3.53 -1.40
CA LYS A 129 16.47 3.65 -2.85
C LYS A 129 15.50 4.72 -3.37
N PRO A 130 15.85 5.41 -4.48
CA PRO A 130 14.99 6.43 -5.08
C PRO A 130 13.65 5.88 -5.54
N TYR A 131 12.63 6.76 -5.56
CA TYR A 131 11.35 6.43 -6.18
C TYR A 131 11.47 6.36 -7.70
N ASP A 132 10.87 5.32 -8.31
CA ASP A 132 10.79 5.19 -9.76
C ASP A 132 9.62 6.02 -10.31
N PHE A 133 9.93 7.11 -10.98
CA PHE A 133 8.98 7.98 -11.64
C PHE A 133 8.63 7.52 -13.06
N ILE A 134 9.37 6.59 -13.65
CA ILE A 134 9.13 6.13 -15.02
C ILE A 134 8.47 4.75 -15.11
N PHE A 135 8.29 4.09 -13.96
CA PHE A 135 7.67 2.77 -13.82
C PHE A 135 8.38 1.69 -14.66
N ASP A 136 9.72 1.64 -14.58
CA ASP A 136 10.56 0.66 -15.28
C ASP A 136 11.22 -0.31 -14.29
N ILE A 137 10.69 -1.52 -14.16
CA ILE A 137 11.18 -2.56 -13.25
C ILE A 137 12.61 -3.07 -13.53
N THR A 138 13.31 -2.48 -14.48
CA THR A 138 14.65 -2.92 -14.90
C THR A 138 15.77 -2.03 -14.39
N ASP A 139 15.45 -0.95 -13.70
CA ASP A 139 16.44 -0.02 -13.14
C ASP A 139 16.62 -0.21 -11.61
N ASP A 140 17.35 0.69 -10.96
CA ASP A 140 17.62 0.63 -9.50
C ASP A 140 16.80 1.69 -8.73
N THR A 141 15.61 1.98 -9.23
CA THR A 141 14.58 2.83 -8.59
C THR A 141 13.29 2.03 -8.41
N TYR A 142 12.41 2.40 -7.50
CA TYR A 142 11.31 1.52 -7.12
C TYR A 142 10.02 2.27 -6.88
N TYR A 143 8.91 1.83 -7.50
CA TYR A 143 7.57 2.33 -7.19
C TYR A 143 6.83 1.43 -6.19
N CYS A 144 5.67 1.85 -5.72
CA CYS A 144 5.01 1.27 -4.55
C CYS A 144 4.75 -0.24 -4.62
N SER A 145 4.24 -0.75 -5.73
CA SER A 145 3.97 -2.18 -5.89
C SER A 145 5.22 -2.98 -6.24
N GLU A 146 6.23 -2.35 -6.81
CA GLU A 146 7.48 -2.99 -7.19
C GLU A 146 8.29 -3.44 -5.98
N ILE A 147 8.37 -2.65 -4.90
CA ILE A 147 9.10 -3.07 -3.70
C ILE A 147 8.55 -4.38 -3.10
N ILE A 148 7.23 -4.59 -3.22
CA ILE A 148 6.58 -5.81 -2.74
C ILE A 148 6.90 -6.96 -3.68
N TYR A 149 6.85 -6.71 -5.00
CA TYR A 149 7.22 -7.67 -6.02
C TYR A 149 8.67 -8.12 -5.85
N GLU A 150 9.62 -7.21 -5.83
CA GLU A 150 11.06 -7.50 -5.68
C GLU A 150 11.35 -8.29 -4.40
N GLY A 151 10.76 -7.87 -3.28
CA GLY A 151 10.87 -8.61 -2.03
C GLY A 151 10.40 -10.05 -2.16
N LEU A 152 9.24 -10.28 -2.75
CA LEU A 152 8.68 -11.63 -2.91
C LEU A 152 9.47 -12.46 -3.94
N GLN A 153 9.91 -11.86 -5.04
CA GLN A 153 10.72 -12.54 -6.04
C GLN A 153 12.07 -12.99 -5.48
N SER A 154 12.68 -12.20 -4.61
CA SER A 154 13.93 -12.59 -3.93
C SER A 154 13.81 -13.86 -3.09
N ALA A 155 12.59 -14.14 -2.62
CA ALA A 155 12.27 -15.30 -1.78
C ALA A 155 11.69 -16.49 -2.56
N ASP A 156 11.11 -16.25 -3.73
CA ASP A 156 10.41 -17.25 -4.56
C ASP A 156 11.29 -17.69 -5.75
N ILE A 157 12.09 -18.71 -5.53
CA ILE A 157 13.03 -19.25 -6.54
C ILE A 157 12.34 -19.65 -7.84
N ASN A 158 11.07 -20.05 -7.77
CA ASN A 158 10.30 -20.49 -8.95
C ASN A 158 9.57 -19.34 -9.65
N GLN A 159 9.55 -18.16 -9.06
CA GLN A 159 8.85 -16.96 -9.58
C GLN A 159 7.37 -17.22 -9.89
N GLU A 160 6.68 -17.96 -9.02
CA GLU A 160 5.27 -18.34 -9.20
C GLU A 160 4.29 -17.32 -8.62
N ILE A 161 4.79 -16.49 -7.67
CA ILE A 161 3.99 -15.51 -6.95
C ILE A 161 4.12 -14.12 -7.59
N MET A 162 3.00 -13.40 -7.71
CA MET A 162 3.00 -12.03 -8.24
C MET A 162 3.63 -11.91 -9.63
N GLN A 163 2.94 -12.38 -10.65
CA GLN A 163 3.40 -12.22 -12.02
C GLN A 163 3.20 -10.78 -12.51
N LEU A 164 4.16 -10.31 -13.29
CA LEU A 164 4.06 -9.04 -14.01
C LEU A 164 3.08 -9.18 -15.18
N TYR A 165 2.47 -8.06 -15.56
CA TYR A 165 1.57 -7.97 -16.71
C TYR A 165 1.84 -6.69 -17.51
N PRO A 166 1.49 -6.64 -18.80
CA PRO A 166 1.61 -5.43 -19.58
C PRO A 166 0.78 -4.30 -18.95
N MET A 167 1.46 -3.21 -18.58
CA MET A 167 0.78 -2.02 -18.06
C MET A 167 0.13 -1.22 -19.17
N THR A 168 -0.93 -0.49 -18.87
CA THR A 168 -1.54 0.47 -19.78
C THR A 168 -1.69 1.83 -19.12
N PHE A 169 -1.45 2.85 -19.89
CA PHE A 169 -1.61 4.26 -19.55
C PHE A 169 -2.72 4.91 -20.37
N ASN A 170 -3.44 4.09 -21.15
CA ASN A 170 -4.53 4.51 -22.04
C ASN A 170 -5.86 4.57 -21.28
N GLU A 171 -6.72 5.48 -21.74
CA GLU A 171 -8.11 5.51 -21.32
C GLU A 171 -8.81 4.17 -21.62
N PRO A 172 -9.63 3.65 -20.71
CA PRO A 172 -10.27 2.34 -20.86
C PRO A 172 -11.00 2.18 -22.19
N GLY A 173 -10.65 1.11 -22.93
CA GLY A 173 -11.25 0.80 -24.22
C GLY A 173 -10.77 1.65 -25.40
N THR A 174 -9.71 2.42 -25.23
CA THR A 174 -9.09 3.23 -26.27
C THR A 174 -7.60 2.88 -26.45
N ASN A 175 -6.96 3.48 -27.45
CA ASN A 175 -5.50 3.49 -27.60
C ASN A 175 -4.95 4.91 -27.38
N THR A 176 -5.63 5.72 -26.58
CA THR A 176 -5.27 7.11 -26.30
C THR A 176 -4.83 7.21 -24.85
N PRO A 177 -3.60 7.64 -24.58
CA PRO A 177 -3.15 7.84 -23.20
C PRO A 177 -3.99 8.90 -22.48
N PHE A 178 -4.18 8.75 -21.17
CA PHE A 178 -4.72 9.82 -20.36
C PHE A 178 -3.88 11.09 -20.50
N VAL A 179 -4.56 12.23 -20.62
CA VAL A 179 -3.88 13.54 -20.74
C VAL A 179 -2.85 13.74 -19.63
N HIS A 180 -3.19 13.34 -18.42
CA HIS A 180 -2.25 13.39 -17.28
C HIS A 180 -0.93 12.63 -17.55
N TRP A 181 -0.99 11.43 -18.13
CA TRP A 181 0.22 10.67 -18.45
C TRP A 181 1.03 11.30 -19.56
N VAL A 182 0.37 11.92 -20.54
CA VAL A 182 1.07 12.67 -21.61
C VAL A 182 1.86 13.82 -20.98
N GLU A 183 1.21 14.67 -20.19
CA GLU A 183 1.86 15.81 -19.51
C GLU A 183 2.98 15.33 -18.57
N TYR A 184 2.73 14.30 -17.79
CA TYR A 184 3.67 13.73 -16.83
C TYR A 184 4.96 13.23 -17.52
N TYR A 185 4.84 12.45 -18.59
CA TYR A 185 6.02 11.92 -19.29
C TYR A 185 6.71 12.96 -20.17
N GLU A 186 5.98 13.98 -20.66
CA GLU A 186 6.59 15.15 -21.29
C GLU A 186 7.48 15.93 -20.31
N GLU A 187 7.04 16.16 -19.08
CA GLU A 187 7.84 16.81 -18.04
C GLU A 187 9.09 16.00 -17.67
N LEU A 188 9.00 14.68 -17.67
CA LEU A 188 10.12 13.78 -17.43
C LEU A 188 11.06 13.63 -18.65
N ASN A 189 10.69 14.18 -19.81
CA ASN A 189 11.36 13.96 -21.09
C ASN A 189 11.58 12.47 -21.40
N HIS A 190 10.53 11.68 -21.19
CA HIS A 190 10.53 10.22 -21.33
C HIS A 190 9.30 9.76 -22.14
N GLU A 191 9.40 8.62 -22.82
CA GLU A 191 8.26 8.02 -23.52
C GLU A 191 7.34 7.29 -22.51
N ILE A 192 6.02 7.31 -22.76
CA ILE A 192 5.05 6.53 -21.98
C ILE A 192 5.36 5.04 -22.16
N PRO A 193 5.59 4.26 -21.09
CA PRO A 193 5.98 2.86 -21.19
C PRO A 193 4.76 1.92 -21.40
N GLU A 194 3.89 2.27 -22.35
CA GLU A 194 2.70 1.48 -22.71
C GLU A 194 3.08 0.05 -23.09
N GLY A 195 2.44 -0.94 -22.47
CA GLY A 195 2.68 -2.35 -22.72
C GLY A 195 3.94 -2.94 -22.09
N LYS A 196 4.78 -2.16 -21.40
CA LYS A 196 5.89 -2.71 -20.61
C LYS A 196 5.34 -3.52 -19.43
N LEU A 197 6.10 -4.53 -19.05
CA LEU A 197 5.74 -5.36 -17.90
C LEU A 197 5.89 -4.58 -16.59
N GLY A 198 4.91 -4.72 -15.72
CA GLY A 198 4.89 -4.10 -14.41
C GLY A 198 3.70 -4.58 -13.59
N LEU A 199 3.37 -3.88 -12.52
CA LEU A 199 2.21 -4.17 -11.69
C LEU A 199 1.70 -2.90 -11.00
N ASN A 200 0.47 -2.96 -10.53
CA ASN A 200 -0.15 -1.87 -9.80
C ASN A 200 -0.96 -2.37 -8.60
N PRO A 201 -1.33 -1.50 -7.66
CA PRO A 201 -2.06 -1.89 -6.45
C PRO A 201 -3.37 -2.62 -6.73
N GLY A 202 -4.14 -2.17 -7.74
CA GLY A 202 -5.41 -2.79 -8.12
C GLY A 202 -5.22 -4.22 -8.58
N GLY A 203 -4.31 -4.47 -9.51
CA GLY A 203 -3.99 -5.81 -10.01
C GLY A 203 -3.46 -6.72 -8.90
N MET A 204 -2.53 -6.22 -8.09
CA MET A 204 -1.94 -6.95 -6.97
C MET A 204 -3.00 -7.37 -5.93
N SER A 205 -3.96 -6.51 -5.61
CA SER A 205 -5.03 -6.81 -4.64
C SER A 205 -5.96 -7.96 -5.07
N ARG A 206 -5.95 -8.31 -6.36
CA ARG A 206 -6.71 -9.43 -6.94
C ARG A 206 -5.87 -10.69 -7.17
N SER A 207 -4.61 -10.67 -6.75
CA SER A 207 -3.77 -11.86 -6.88
C SER A 207 -4.40 -13.07 -6.21
N LYS A 208 -4.32 -14.23 -6.88
CA LYS A 208 -4.76 -15.51 -6.33
C LYS A 208 -4.00 -15.91 -5.05
N ASP A 209 -2.85 -15.29 -4.82
CA ASP A 209 -1.93 -15.60 -3.72
C ASP A 209 -2.18 -14.74 -2.48
N ILE A 210 -3.12 -13.78 -2.56
CA ILE A 210 -3.48 -12.86 -1.47
C ILE A 210 -4.94 -13.05 -1.06
N ASP A 211 -5.17 -13.12 0.25
CA ASP A 211 -6.49 -13.02 0.86
C ASP A 211 -6.67 -11.61 1.45
N ILE A 212 -7.77 -10.92 1.15
CA ILE A 212 -8.13 -9.69 1.85
C ILE A 212 -8.69 -10.06 3.22
N VAL A 213 -7.97 -9.69 4.27
CA VAL A 213 -8.25 -10.10 5.65
C VAL A 213 -8.91 -9.03 6.49
N TYR A 214 -8.84 -7.76 6.05
CA TYR A 214 -9.46 -6.64 6.75
C TYR A 214 -9.70 -5.45 5.81
N VAL A 215 -10.69 -4.63 6.15
CA VAL A 215 -11.01 -3.36 5.48
C VAL A 215 -11.16 -2.31 6.57
N PHE A 216 -10.35 -1.24 6.52
CA PHE A 216 -10.53 -0.10 7.41
C PHE A 216 -11.79 0.66 7.00
N ASP A 217 -11.68 1.57 6.06
CA ASP A 217 -12.83 2.16 5.38
C ASP A 217 -12.86 1.62 3.94
N LYS A 218 -14.07 1.49 3.38
CA LYS A 218 -14.22 0.97 2.01
C LYS A 218 -13.58 1.93 1.00
N PRO A 219 -12.65 1.45 0.16
CA PRO A 219 -12.21 2.18 -1.01
C PRO A 219 -13.37 2.51 -1.96
N SER A 220 -13.21 3.57 -2.73
CA SER A 220 -14.15 3.97 -3.77
C SER A 220 -14.40 2.81 -4.75
N GLY A 221 -15.61 2.70 -5.29
CA GLY A 221 -15.99 1.63 -6.23
C GLY A 221 -16.15 0.23 -5.63
N MET A 222 -15.73 -0.04 -4.40
CA MET A 222 -15.82 -1.35 -3.76
C MET A 222 -17.27 -1.76 -3.49
N LYS A 223 -17.65 -2.94 -3.97
CA LYS A 223 -19.00 -3.54 -3.83
C LYS A 223 -19.20 -4.20 -2.48
#